data_459551308748283736027848119ac740
#
_entry.id   459551308748283736027848119ac740
#
_cell.length_a   1.000
_cell.length_b   1.000
_cell.length_c   1.000
_cell.angle_alpha   90.00
_cell.angle_beta   90.00
_cell.angle_gamma   90.00
#
_symmetry.space_group_name_H-M   'P 1'
#
loop_
_entity.id
_entity.type
_entity.pdbx_description
1 polymer ?
#
loop_
_entity_poly.entity_id
_entity_poly.type
_entity_poly.pdbx_seq_one_letter_code
_entity_poly.pdbx_strand_id
1 'polypeptide(L)'
;MRPIHLPPLQTLRAFEAAVRLQSFTRAADALALTQGAVSQHIRALEAQLGYPLFTRERNGATPTHAAHALALQVRQGLSVLERAFEPALATRSRPRTRAVTLDVSVLPSVAERWLAPRLPRFAAAHPHIDIALHPDAALAPLRKRDRIDVALRYGPGTWPGVVAEKLMNETVFPVASPAYRNRDGIAPRAPADLVRATLLRHPAQPWEPWFQAARLDLTESARAPRFTDANALIDAVLKGRGVALARRSLIEPELAAGALVRVSTVRITDVYAHYVVWRPDHPKEAAIRTWLDWLHSEVRRRTPRR
;
A
#
# COMPACT_ATOMS: atom_id res chain seq x y z
N MET A 1 -13.93 -3.38 -31.45
CA MET A 1 -14.06 -2.63 -30.19
C MET A 1 -14.49 -1.20 -30.54
N ARG A 2 -15.60 -0.71 -30.00
CA ARG A 2 -15.95 0.72 -30.16
C ARG A 2 -14.91 1.56 -29.41
N PRO A 3 -14.40 2.66 -29.99
CA PRO A 3 -13.45 3.53 -29.29
C PRO A 3 -14.14 4.12 -28.03
N ILE A 4 -13.51 3.95 -26.87
CA ILE A 4 -13.98 4.57 -25.63
C ILE A 4 -13.68 6.06 -25.73
N HIS A 5 -14.71 6.90 -25.83
CA HIS A 5 -14.56 8.34 -25.75
C HIS A 5 -14.28 8.76 -24.31
N LEU A 6 -13.02 9.08 -24.01
CA LEU A 6 -12.66 9.60 -22.69
C LEU A 6 -13.22 11.02 -22.49
N PRO A 7 -13.69 11.35 -21.28
CA PRO A 7 -14.07 12.72 -20.95
C PRO A 7 -12.86 13.66 -21.05
N PRO A 8 -13.06 14.98 -21.28
CA PRO A 8 -11.99 15.96 -21.23
C PRO A 8 -11.22 15.91 -19.92
N LEU A 9 -9.89 16.12 -19.98
CA LEU A 9 -9.02 16.06 -18.79
C LEU A 9 -9.47 17.00 -17.67
N GLN A 10 -9.97 18.21 -18.02
CA GLN A 10 -10.49 19.17 -17.06
C GLN A 10 -11.75 18.63 -16.32
N THR A 11 -12.59 17.87 -17.03
CA THR A 11 -13.76 17.20 -16.44
C THR A 11 -13.34 16.15 -15.43
N LEU A 12 -12.32 15.34 -15.76
CA LEU A 12 -11.77 14.33 -14.86
C LEU A 12 -11.13 14.96 -13.60
N ARG A 13 -10.40 16.08 -13.76
CA ARG A 13 -9.83 16.85 -12.64
C ARG A 13 -10.91 17.44 -11.75
N ALA A 14 -11.93 18.05 -12.33
CA ALA A 14 -13.06 18.64 -11.59
C ALA A 14 -13.81 17.57 -10.79
N PHE A 15 -14.04 16.40 -11.39
CA PHE A 15 -14.68 15.27 -10.73
C PHE A 15 -13.83 14.72 -9.57
N GLU A 16 -12.55 14.43 -9.79
CA GLU A 16 -11.65 13.93 -8.74
C GLU A 16 -11.58 14.88 -7.56
N ALA A 17 -11.37 16.18 -7.81
CA ALA A 17 -11.32 17.20 -6.78
C ALA A 17 -12.65 17.32 -6.00
N ALA A 18 -13.79 17.26 -6.68
CA ALA A 18 -15.10 17.31 -6.04
C ALA A 18 -15.35 16.11 -5.11
N VAL A 19 -14.95 14.90 -5.51
CA VAL A 19 -15.05 13.71 -4.65
C VAL A 19 -14.08 13.79 -3.48
N ARG A 20 -12.83 14.14 -3.71
CA ARG A 20 -11.79 14.22 -2.69
C ARG A 20 -12.07 15.28 -1.63
N LEU A 21 -12.52 16.46 -2.06
CA LEU A 21 -12.78 17.59 -1.17
C LEU A 21 -14.23 17.61 -0.63
N GLN A 22 -15.10 16.73 -1.14
CA GLN A 22 -16.53 16.66 -0.78
C GLN A 22 -17.23 18.03 -0.84
N SER A 23 -16.83 18.88 -1.81
CA SER A 23 -17.34 20.23 -1.96
C SER A 23 -17.02 20.77 -3.34
N PHE A 24 -18.04 21.23 -4.06
CA PHE A 24 -17.85 21.86 -5.37
C PHE A 24 -17.14 23.22 -5.27
N THR A 25 -17.40 23.96 -4.20
CA THR A 25 -16.72 25.23 -3.95
C THR A 25 -15.22 25.03 -3.70
N ARG A 26 -14.86 24.14 -2.77
CA ARG A 26 -13.45 23.82 -2.51
C ARG A 26 -12.74 23.21 -3.72
N ALA A 27 -13.45 22.43 -4.54
CA ALA A 27 -12.91 21.90 -5.79
C ALA A 27 -12.67 23.00 -6.82
N ALA A 28 -13.56 23.99 -6.89
CA ALA A 28 -13.42 25.16 -7.74
C ALA A 28 -12.17 25.99 -7.34
N ASP A 29 -12.04 26.30 -6.06
CA ASP A 29 -10.87 27.03 -5.52
C ASP A 29 -9.56 26.29 -5.83
N ALA A 30 -9.53 24.97 -5.61
CA ALA A 30 -8.33 24.15 -5.84
C ALA A 30 -7.90 24.07 -7.33
N LEU A 31 -8.84 24.30 -8.25
CA LEU A 31 -8.61 24.22 -9.70
C LEU A 31 -8.61 25.57 -10.40
N ALA A 32 -8.73 26.68 -9.66
CA ALA A 32 -8.90 28.04 -10.19
C ALA A 32 -10.07 28.13 -11.18
N LEU A 33 -11.21 27.51 -10.82
CA LEU A 33 -12.46 27.51 -11.56
C LEU A 33 -13.58 28.20 -10.76
N THR A 34 -14.73 28.43 -11.41
CA THR A 34 -15.94 28.79 -10.69
C THR A 34 -16.71 27.55 -10.24
N GLN A 35 -17.48 27.62 -9.16
CA GLN A 35 -18.34 26.53 -8.71
C GLN A 35 -19.34 26.09 -9.79
N GLY A 36 -19.83 27.04 -10.61
CA GLY A 36 -20.70 26.76 -11.75
C GLY A 36 -20.00 25.89 -12.82
N ALA A 37 -18.72 26.19 -13.12
CA ALA A 37 -17.93 25.39 -14.06
C ALA A 37 -17.70 23.96 -13.55
N VAL A 38 -17.35 23.79 -12.26
CA VAL A 38 -17.25 22.45 -11.66
C VAL A 38 -18.57 21.70 -11.76
N SER A 39 -19.70 22.35 -11.42
CA SER A 39 -21.03 21.73 -11.52
C SER A 39 -21.38 21.34 -12.96
N GLN A 40 -20.97 22.12 -13.95
CA GLN A 40 -21.16 21.83 -15.37
C GLN A 40 -20.33 20.59 -15.81
N HIS A 41 -19.05 20.52 -15.41
CA HIS A 41 -18.20 19.36 -15.65
C HIS A 41 -18.79 18.08 -15.07
N ILE A 42 -19.29 18.13 -13.82
CA ILE A 42 -19.92 16.97 -13.19
C ILE A 42 -21.17 16.53 -13.96
N ARG A 43 -22.07 17.45 -14.33
CA ARG A 43 -23.26 17.10 -15.12
C ARG A 43 -22.93 16.50 -16.48
N ALA A 44 -21.91 17.02 -17.16
CA ALA A 44 -21.46 16.47 -18.44
C ALA A 44 -20.92 15.04 -18.27
N LEU A 45 -20.19 14.76 -17.20
CA LEU A 45 -19.69 13.43 -16.88
C LEU A 45 -20.83 12.45 -16.55
N GLU A 46 -21.78 12.87 -15.71
CA GLU A 46 -22.96 12.07 -15.37
C GLU A 46 -23.81 11.75 -16.60
N ALA A 47 -24.00 12.73 -17.49
CA ALA A 47 -24.71 12.54 -18.76
C ALA A 47 -24.01 11.53 -19.68
N GLN A 48 -22.68 11.56 -19.75
CA GLN A 48 -21.87 10.62 -20.53
C GLN A 48 -21.92 9.21 -19.97
N LEU A 49 -21.93 9.07 -18.63
CA LEU A 49 -21.94 7.78 -17.93
C LEU A 49 -23.35 7.18 -17.82
N GLY A 50 -24.39 8.00 -17.88
CA GLY A 50 -25.79 7.58 -17.76
C GLY A 50 -26.26 7.32 -16.32
N TYR A 51 -25.49 7.70 -15.30
CA TYR A 51 -25.87 7.57 -13.89
C TYR A 51 -25.32 8.72 -13.04
N PRO A 52 -25.97 9.06 -11.89
CA PRO A 52 -25.51 10.12 -11.03
C PRO A 52 -24.26 9.73 -10.24
N LEU A 53 -23.31 10.65 -10.15
CA LEU A 53 -22.11 10.54 -9.32
C LEU A 53 -22.28 11.25 -7.98
N PHE A 54 -23.23 12.20 -7.87
CA PHE A 54 -23.51 12.93 -6.66
C PHE A 54 -25.01 12.91 -6.35
N THR A 55 -25.34 12.72 -5.07
CA THR A 55 -26.68 13.00 -4.54
C THR A 55 -26.74 14.44 -4.08
N ARG A 56 -27.84 15.13 -4.42
CA ARG A 56 -28.07 16.51 -3.98
C ARG A 56 -28.89 16.50 -2.69
N GLU A 57 -28.32 17.03 -1.65
CA GLU A 57 -28.99 17.26 -0.35
C GLU A 57 -29.12 18.76 -0.09
N ARG A 58 -29.96 19.13 0.89
CA ARG A 58 -30.18 20.55 1.26
C ARG A 58 -28.85 21.28 1.60
N ASN A 59 -27.83 20.57 2.05
CA ASN A 59 -26.54 21.13 2.50
C ASN A 59 -25.38 20.86 1.55
N GLY A 60 -25.61 20.42 0.30
CA GLY A 60 -24.54 20.19 -0.65
C GLY A 60 -24.72 18.96 -1.54
N ALA A 61 -23.64 18.56 -2.20
CA ALA A 61 -23.58 17.38 -3.06
C ALA A 61 -22.67 16.32 -2.43
N THR A 62 -23.21 15.16 -2.12
CA THR A 62 -22.49 14.03 -1.52
C THR A 62 -22.13 13.01 -2.60
N PRO A 63 -20.85 12.56 -2.72
CA PRO A 63 -20.46 11.56 -3.69
C PRO A 63 -21.13 10.21 -3.43
N THR A 64 -21.60 9.55 -4.50
CA THR A 64 -22.13 8.19 -4.43
C THR A 64 -20.99 7.15 -4.26
N HIS A 65 -21.34 5.91 -3.91
CA HIS A 65 -20.36 4.81 -3.88
C HIS A 65 -19.68 4.60 -5.25
N ALA A 66 -20.44 4.74 -6.34
CA ALA A 66 -19.91 4.67 -7.70
C ALA A 66 -18.91 5.80 -7.99
N ALA A 67 -19.18 7.01 -7.48
CA ALA A 67 -18.27 8.15 -7.61
C ALA A 67 -16.94 7.88 -6.88
N HIS A 68 -16.96 7.33 -5.67
CA HIS A 68 -15.72 7.01 -4.94
C HIS A 68 -14.87 5.96 -5.68
N ALA A 69 -15.48 4.90 -6.19
CA ALA A 69 -14.79 3.87 -6.97
C ALA A 69 -14.17 4.44 -8.25
N LEU A 70 -14.94 5.25 -9.00
CA LEU A 70 -14.47 5.89 -10.23
C LEU A 70 -13.37 6.92 -9.96
N ALA A 71 -13.49 7.73 -8.90
CA ALA A 71 -12.51 8.75 -8.54
C ALA A 71 -11.13 8.16 -8.21
N LEU A 72 -11.09 6.98 -7.60
CA LEU A 72 -9.83 6.26 -7.35
C LEU A 72 -9.12 5.92 -8.66
N GLN A 73 -9.84 5.38 -9.63
CA GLN A 73 -9.31 5.04 -10.96
C GLN A 73 -8.86 6.28 -11.73
N VAL A 74 -9.68 7.34 -11.72
CA VAL A 74 -9.36 8.63 -12.35
C VAL A 74 -8.10 9.24 -11.74
N ARG A 75 -7.96 9.24 -10.41
CA ARG A 75 -6.75 9.72 -9.72
C ARG A 75 -5.50 8.97 -10.16
N GLN A 76 -5.57 7.65 -10.26
CA GLN A 76 -4.46 6.82 -10.74
C GLN A 76 -4.07 7.21 -12.18
N GLY A 77 -5.05 7.39 -13.07
CA GLY A 77 -4.83 7.83 -14.45
C GLY A 77 -4.23 9.24 -14.53
N LEU A 78 -4.77 10.20 -13.77
CA LEU A 78 -4.24 11.58 -13.72
C LEU A 78 -2.80 11.60 -13.22
N SER A 79 -2.46 10.84 -12.19
CA SER A 79 -1.08 10.77 -11.67
C SER A 79 -0.10 10.14 -12.67
N VAL A 80 -0.54 9.24 -13.54
CA VAL A 80 0.28 8.72 -14.65
C VAL A 80 0.55 9.81 -15.69
N LEU A 81 -0.48 10.59 -16.04
CA LEU A 81 -0.33 11.72 -16.99
C LEU A 81 0.58 12.80 -16.40
N GLU A 82 0.38 13.22 -15.16
CA GLU A 82 1.21 14.23 -14.48
C GLU A 82 2.69 13.84 -14.51
N ARG A 83 3.00 12.59 -14.11
CA ARG A 83 4.37 12.06 -14.20
C ARG A 83 4.94 12.03 -15.62
N ALA A 84 4.11 11.83 -16.65
CA ALA A 84 4.57 11.85 -18.03
C ALA A 84 5.02 13.24 -18.48
N PHE A 85 4.42 14.31 -17.93
CA PHE A 85 4.74 15.71 -18.26
C PHE A 85 5.76 16.36 -17.31
N GLU A 86 5.98 15.81 -16.10
CA GLU A 86 6.95 16.34 -15.14
C GLU A 86 8.35 16.61 -15.74
N PRO A 87 8.96 15.68 -16.51
CA PRO A 87 10.28 15.93 -17.10
C PRO A 87 10.28 17.10 -18.09
N ALA A 88 9.18 17.32 -18.82
CA ALA A 88 9.05 18.39 -19.79
C ALA A 88 8.81 19.78 -19.14
N LEU A 89 8.20 19.80 -17.94
CA LEU A 89 7.92 21.03 -17.19
C LEU A 89 9.06 21.40 -16.24
N ALA A 90 9.84 20.43 -15.76
CA ALA A 90 11.00 20.64 -14.90
C ALA A 90 12.14 21.44 -15.55
N THR A 91 12.16 21.57 -16.89
CA THR A 91 13.11 22.39 -17.63
C THR A 91 12.92 23.92 -17.44
N ARG A 92 11.85 24.36 -16.78
CA ARG A 92 11.53 25.79 -16.57
C ARG A 92 11.80 26.31 -15.15
N SER A 93 12.21 25.49 -14.21
CA SER A 93 12.48 25.90 -12.83
C SER A 93 13.97 25.81 -12.50
N ARG A 94 14.51 26.86 -11.87
CA ARG A 94 15.89 27.11 -11.43
C ARG A 94 16.72 25.88 -11.07
N PRO A 95 18.07 25.89 -11.26
CA PRO A 95 18.94 24.78 -10.90
C PRO A 95 19.02 24.64 -9.37
N ARG A 96 18.13 23.85 -8.79
CA ARG A 96 18.45 23.12 -7.56
C ARG A 96 19.45 22.05 -7.99
N THR A 97 20.53 21.85 -7.26
CA THR A 97 21.41 20.67 -7.39
C THR A 97 20.52 19.47 -7.67
N ARG A 98 20.68 18.90 -8.86
CA ARG A 98 19.74 17.95 -9.44
C ARG A 98 19.72 16.69 -8.54
N ALA A 99 18.74 16.62 -7.64
CA ALA A 99 18.54 15.44 -6.82
C ALA A 99 18.34 14.23 -7.73
N VAL A 100 19.01 13.13 -7.42
CA VAL A 100 18.82 11.86 -8.12
C VAL A 100 17.51 11.26 -7.63
N THR A 101 16.51 11.15 -8.49
CA THR A 101 15.28 10.43 -8.13
C THR A 101 15.48 8.93 -8.30
N LEU A 102 15.16 8.14 -7.27
CA LEU A 102 15.04 6.68 -7.34
C LEU A 102 13.57 6.30 -7.43
N ASP A 103 13.21 5.64 -8.52
CA ASP A 103 11.88 5.04 -8.72
C ASP A 103 11.85 3.65 -8.07
N VAL A 104 11.09 3.52 -6.97
CA VAL A 104 11.10 2.34 -6.10
C VAL A 104 9.79 1.59 -6.21
N SER A 105 9.80 0.37 -6.76
CA SER A 105 8.66 -0.55 -6.68
C SER A 105 8.63 -1.24 -5.33
N VAL A 106 7.46 -1.32 -4.72
CA VAL A 106 7.29 -1.89 -3.38
C VAL A 106 5.87 -2.44 -3.20
N LEU A 107 5.70 -3.50 -2.39
CA LEU A 107 4.37 -3.98 -2.02
C LEU A 107 3.58 -2.88 -1.29
N PRO A 108 2.27 -2.68 -1.59
CA PRO A 108 1.46 -1.63 -0.97
C PRO A 108 1.53 -1.62 0.55
N SER A 109 1.44 -2.77 1.19
CA SER A 109 1.51 -2.90 2.65
C SER A 109 2.88 -2.52 3.22
N VAL A 110 3.97 -2.83 2.52
CA VAL A 110 5.33 -2.44 2.93
C VAL A 110 5.54 -0.94 2.72
N ALA A 111 5.03 -0.39 1.60
CA ALA A 111 5.07 1.04 1.33
C ALA A 111 4.41 1.83 2.45
N GLU A 112 3.18 1.49 2.79
CA GLU A 112 2.36 2.23 3.75
C GLU A 112 2.81 2.03 5.20
N ARG A 113 2.98 0.77 5.62
CA ARG A 113 3.16 0.44 7.05
C ARG A 113 4.61 0.44 7.50
N TRP A 114 5.54 0.16 6.61
CA TRP A 114 6.95 0.07 6.98
C TRP A 114 7.79 1.23 6.43
N LEU A 115 7.68 1.53 5.15
CA LEU A 115 8.57 2.46 4.47
C LEU A 115 8.17 3.93 4.64
N ALA A 116 6.92 4.29 4.32
CA ALA A 116 6.46 5.68 4.35
C ALA A 116 6.68 6.40 5.69
N PRO A 117 6.45 5.78 6.87
CA PRO A 117 6.73 6.42 8.15
C PRO A 117 8.22 6.72 8.40
N ARG A 118 9.12 6.11 7.62
CA ARG A 118 10.58 6.22 7.73
C ARG A 118 11.19 7.20 6.74
N LEU A 119 10.53 7.44 5.59
CA LEU A 119 11.05 8.30 4.52
C LEU A 119 11.43 9.72 4.95
N PRO A 120 10.74 10.40 5.88
CA PRO A 120 11.19 11.73 6.33
C PRO A 120 12.62 11.74 6.87
N ARG A 121 13.06 10.64 7.52
CA ARG A 121 14.45 10.52 8.01
C ARG A 121 15.44 10.31 6.87
N PHE A 122 15.05 9.58 5.82
CA PHE A 122 15.88 9.47 4.63
C PHE A 122 16.07 10.80 3.94
N ALA A 123 14.97 11.52 3.69
CA ALA A 123 15.00 12.83 3.03
C ALA A 123 15.86 13.85 3.80
N ALA A 124 15.80 13.82 5.14
CA ALA A 124 16.64 14.69 5.98
C ALA A 124 18.14 14.32 5.92
N ALA A 125 18.46 13.01 5.86
CA ALA A 125 19.85 12.52 5.80
C ALA A 125 20.47 12.62 4.40
N HIS A 126 19.66 12.50 3.34
CA HIS A 126 20.11 12.43 1.95
C HIS A 126 19.31 13.37 1.04
N PRO A 127 19.38 14.71 1.24
CA PRO A 127 18.56 15.68 0.53
C PRO A 127 18.84 15.76 -0.98
N HIS A 128 19.91 15.09 -1.44
CA HIS A 128 20.27 14.96 -2.85
C HIS A 128 19.70 13.72 -3.54
N ILE A 129 18.99 12.86 -2.81
CA ILE A 129 18.30 11.68 -3.35
C ILE A 129 16.81 11.80 -3.03
N ASP A 130 15.98 11.79 -4.06
CA ASP A 130 14.53 11.77 -3.95
C ASP A 130 14.00 10.35 -4.16
N ILE A 131 12.95 9.96 -3.44
CA ILE A 131 12.35 8.62 -3.53
C ILE A 131 10.94 8.73 -4.07
N ALA A 132 10.71 8.18 -5.26
CA ALA A 132 9.39 8.02 -5.86
C ALA A 132 8.88 6.58 -5.62
N LEU A 133 7.87 6.42 -4.76
CA LEU A 133 7.30 5.10 -4.49
C LEU A 133 6.27 4.72 -5.53
N HIS A 134 6.38 3.49 -6.03
CA HIS A 134 5.43 2.85 -6.93
C HIS A 134 4.86 1.59 -6.25
N PRO A 135 3.78 1.72 -5.44
CA PRO A 135 3.15 0.58 -4.81
C PRO A 135 2.53 -0.33 -5.86
N ASP A 136 3.01 -1.57 -5.95
CA ASP A 136 2.50 -2.58 -6.87
C ASP A 136 2.54 -3.95 -6.20
N ALA A 137 1.44 -4.70 -6.29
CA ALA A 137 1.36 -6.08 -5.83
C ALA A 137 1.98 -7.06 -6.86
N ALA A 138 2.10 -6.66 -8.12
CA ALA A 138 2.72 -7.46 -9.16
C ALA A 138 4.26 -7.33 -9.10
N LEU A 139 4.93 -8.47 -9.17
CA LEU A 139 6.40 -8.52 -9.31
C LEU A 139 6.79 -8.15 -10.76
N ALA A 140 6.65 -6.86 -11.13
CA ALA A 140 7.06 -6.40 -12.44
C ALA A 140 8.55 -6.71 -12.68
N PRO A 141 8.93 -7.26 -13.84
CA PRO A 141 10.33 -7.48 -14.16
C PRO A 141 11.05 -6.13 -14.28
N LEU A 142 12.24 -6.01 -13.65
CA LEU A 142 13.07 -4.81 -13.73
C LEU A 142 13.83 -4.79 -15.07
N ARG A 143 13.17 -4.35 -16.16
CA ARG A 143 13.79 -4.24 -17.51
C ARG A 143 14.39 -2.85 -17.73
N LYS A 144 15.36 -2.73 -18.67
CA LYS A 144 15.99 -1.43 -19.01
C LYS A 144 14.98 -0.35 -19.45
N ARG A 145 13.85 -0.76 -20.04
CA ARG A 145 12.77 0.13 -20.49
C ARG A 145 11.77 0.51 -19.37
N ASP A 146 11.82 -0.20 -18.24
CA ASP A 146 10.92 0.06 -17.13
C ASP A 146 11.46 1.25 -16.35
N ARG A 147 10.57 2.09 -15.84
CA ARG A 147 10.96 3.29 -15.06
C ARG A 147 11.46 2.96 -13.66
N ILE A 148 11.35 1.71 -13.23
CA ILE A 148 11.74 1.30 -11.87
C ILE A 148 13.25 1.09 -11.82
N ASP A 149 13.89 1.78 -10.90
CA ASP A 149 15.32 1.69 -10.63
C ASP A 149 15.64 0.53 -9.67
N VAL A 150 14.83 0.39 -8.63
CA VAL A 150 15.02 -0.57 -7.53
C VAL A 150 13.67 -1.06 -7.01
N ALA A 151 13.63 -2.29 -6.49
CA ALA A 151 12.40 -2.83 -5.91
C ALA A 151 12.64 -3.40 -4.51
N LEU A 152 11.68 -3.19 -3.59
CA LEU A 152 11.58 -3.96 -2.35
C LEU A 152 10.66 -5.14 -2.60
N ARG A 153 11.23 -6.34 -2.59
CA ARG A 153 10.51 -7.59 -2.84
C ARG A 153 10.43 -8.45 -1.60
N TYR A 154 9.32 -9.13 -1.46
CA TYR A 154 9.13 -10.21 -0.50
C TYR A 154 9.10 -11.53 -1.24
N GLY A 155 10.04 -12.46 -0.93
CA GLY A 155 10.14 -13.69 -1.68
C GLY A 155 11.38 -14.52 -1.36
N PRO A 156 11.73 -15.48 -2.23
CA PRO A 156 12.76 -16.51 -1.97
C PRO A 156 14.20 -15.98 -2.03
N GLY A 157 14.43 -14.78 -2.56
CA GLY A 157 15.78 -14.18 -2.66
C GLY A 157 16.46 -14.37 -4.00
N THR A 158 15.86 -15.09 -4.92
CA THR A 158 16.42 -15.31 -6.26
C THR A 158 15.44 -14.86 -7.33
N TRP A 159 15.90 -13.98 -8.22
CA TRP A 159 15.14 -13.51 -9.39
C TRP A 159 16.10 -13.40 -10.58
N PRO A 160 15.71 -13.90 -11.77
CA PRO A 160 16.56 -13.87 -12.95
C PRO A 160 16.94 -12.43 -13.36
N GLY A 161 18.21 -12.22 -13.71
CA GLY A 161 18.70 -11.01 -14.34
C GLY A 161 18.80 -9.77 -13.44
N VAL A 162 18.76 -9.93 -12.12
CA VAL A 162 18.87 -8.85 -11.15
C VAL A 162 19.83 -9.20 -10.01
N VAL A 163 20.35 -8.17 -9.36
CA VAL A 163 21.03 -8.28 -8.06
C VAL A 163 19.95 -8.28 -7.00
N ALA A 164 20.07 -9.16 -6.00
CA ALA A 164 19.16 -9.24 -4.88
C ALA A 164 19.95 -9.26 -3.57
N GLU A 165 19.72 -8.28 -2.72
CA GLU A 165 20.36 -8.20 -1.41
C GLU A 165 19.30 -8.29 -0.31
N LYS A 166 19.53 -9.21 0.64
CA LYS A 166 18.60 -9.45 1.73
C LYS A 166 18.55 -8.25 2.68
N LEU A 167 17.37 -7.71 2.89
CA LEU A 167 17.13 -6.61 3.81
C LEU A 167 16.81 -7.11 5.22
N MET A 168 15.80 -7.98 5.36
CA MET A 168 15.39 -8.52 6.66
C MET A 168 14.57 -9.80 6.51
N ASN A 169 14.70 -10.67 7.52
CA ASN A 169 13.79 -11.80 7.69
C ASN A 169 12.45 -11.34 8.24
N GLU A 170 11.43 -12.16 8.07
CA GLU A 170 10.11 -11.89 8.61
C GLU A 170 9.71 -12.93 9.66
N THR A 171 9.05 -12.45 10.70
CA THR A 171 8.45 -13.28 11.74
C THR A 171 6.94 -13.19 11.66
N VAL A 172 6.28 -14.33 11.62
CA VAL A 172 4.84 -14.44 11.47
C VAL A 172 4.24 -15.11 12.69
N PHE A 173 3.12 -14.58 13.17
CA PHE A 173 2.36 -15.11 14.30
C PHE A 173 0.91 -14.64 14.25
N PRO A 174 -0.02 -15.37 14.92
CA PRO A 174 -1.43 -14.99 14.96
C PRO A 174 -1.67 -13.77 15.83
N VAL A 175 -2.48 -12.86 15.33
CA VAL A 175 -2.91 -11.65 16.01
C VAL A 175 -4.41 -11.45 15.93
N ALA A 176 -4.95 -10.78 16.97
CA ALA A 176 -6.34 -10.36 17.04
C ALA A 176 -6.44 -8.94 17.60
N SER A 177 -7.57 -8.28 17.37
CA SER A 177 -7.94 -7.10 18.16
C SER A 177 -8.25 -7.53 19.61
N PRO A 178 -7.91 -6.71 20.63
CA PRO A 178 -8.29 -6.99 22.02
C PRO A 178 -9.80 -7.18 22.21
N ALA A 179 -10.62 -6.59 21.35
CA ALA A 179 -12.08 -6.71 21.38
C ALA A 179 -12.59 -7.97 20.69
N TYR A 180 -11.76 -8.70 19.94
CA TYR A 180 -12.20 -9.90 19.24
C TYR A 180 -12.63 -11.00 20.22
N ARG A 181 -13.77 -11.61 19.92
CA ARG A 181 -14.28 -12.80 20.60
C ARG A 181 -14.61 -13.86 19.55
N ASN A 182 -14.35 -15.13 19.87
CA ASN A 182 -14.76 -16.23 19.03
C ASN A 182 -16.29 -16.44 19.10
N ARG A 183 -16.80 -17.50 18.46
CA ARG A 183 -18.24 -17.82 18.44
C ARG A 183 -18.83 -18.08 19.82
N ASP A 184 -18.01 -18.46 20.80
CA ASP A 184 -18.42 -18.72 22.18
C ASP A 184 -18.23 -17.51 23.10
N GLY A 185 -17.92 -16.33 22.55
CA GLY A 185 -17.67 -15.11 23.32
C GLY A 185 -16.29 -15.06 24.00
N ILE A 186 -15.36 -15.97 23.67
CA ILE A 186 -14.05 -16.12 24.32
C ILE A 186 -12.97 -15.38 23.49
N ALA A 187 -12.12 -14.62 24.17
CA ALA A 187 -10.91 -14.06 23.56
C ALA A 187 -9.84 -15.15 23.42
N PRO A 188 -9.35 -15.45 22.21
CA PRO A 188 -8.32 -16.47 22.04
C PRO A 188 -6.99 -16.00 22.67
N ARG A 189 -6.37 -16.85 23.49
CA ARG A 189 -5.11 -16.59 24.20
C ARG A 189 -4.09 -17.72 24.03
N ALA A 190 -4.53 -18.86 23.53
CA ALA A 190 -3.71 -20.03 23.30
C ALA A 190 -3.93 -20.58 21.89
N PRO A 191 -2.97 -21.37 21.35
CA PRO A 191 -3.13 -22.03 20.05
C PRO A 191 -4.43 -22.81 19.92
N ALA A 192 -4.83 -23.57 20.95
CA ALA A 192 -6.03 -24.38 20.94
C ALA A 192 -7.34 -23.58 20.77
N ASP A 193 -7.36 -22.31 21.17
CA ASP A 193 -8.54 -21.45 21.04
C ASP A 193 -8.84 -21.09 19.58
N LEU A 194 -7.85 -21.27 18.68
CA LEU A 194 -8.00 -20.98 17.25
C LEU A 194 -8.93 -21.95 16.53
N VAL A 195 -9.18 -23.14 17.10
CA VAL A 195 -10.17 -24.11 16.57
C VAL A 195 -11.56 -23.48 16.42
N ARG A 196 -11.91 -22.56 17.31
CA ARG A 196 -13.21 -21.88 17.33
C ARG A 196 -13.15 -20.44 16.83
N ALA A 197 -11.97 -19.96 16.43
CA ALA A 197 -11.80 -18.61 15.93
C ALA A 197 -12.17 -18.51 14.44
N THR A 198 -12.58 -17.31 14.02
CA THR A 198 -12.65 -16.98 12.60
C THR A 198 -11.24 -16.67 12.09
N LEU A 199 -10.64 -17.61 11.38
CA LEU A 199 -9.31 -17.44 10.80
C LEU A 199 -9.42 -16.66 9.48
N LEU A 200 -8.75 -15.53 9.39
CA LEU A 200 -8.67 -14.74 8.16
C LEU A 200 -7.46 -15.21 7.35
N ARG A 201 -7.61 -15.33 6.02
CA ARG A 201 -6.64 -15.95 5.13
C ARG A 201 -5.96 -14.94 4.22
N HIS A 202 -4.68 -15.20 3.92
CA HIS A 202 -3.94 -14.47 2.90
C HIS A 202 -3.12 -15.47 2.05
N PRO A 203 -3.14 -15.40 0.70
CA PRO A 203 -2.49 -16.39 -0.18
C PRO A 203 -0.98 -16.56 0.08
N ALA A 204 -0.28 -15.46 0.40
CA ALA A 204 1.14 -15.49 0.69
C ALA A 204 1.47 -15.86 2.15
N GLN A 205 0.46 -16.19 2.97
CA GLN A 205 0.64 -16.56 4.38
C GLN A 205 -0.36 -17.64 4.77
N PRO A 206 -0.19 -18.89 4.28
CA PRO A 206 -1.04 -20.02 4.66
C PRO A 206 -0.86 -20.34 6.16
N TRP A 207 -1.93 -20.86 6.77
CA TRP A 207 -1.94 -21.19 8.19
C TRP A 207 -1.20 -22.50 8.51
N GLU A 208 -1.06 -23.43 7.56
CA GLU A 208 -0.52 -24.76 7.75
C GLU A 208 0.87 -24.77 8.40
N PRO A 209 1.86 -23.95 7.97
CA PRO A 209 3.19 -23.94 8.61
C PRO A 209 3.12 -23.52 10.08
N TRP A 210 2.19 -22.62 10.41
CA TRP A 210 2.01 -22.18 11.79
C TRP A 210 1.29 -23.24 12.63
N PHE A 211 0.27 -23.90 12.08
CA PHE A 211 -0.39 -25.02 12.77
C PHE A 211 0.60 -26.13 13.12
N GLN A 212 1.47 -26.50 12.19
CA GLN A 212 2.54 -27.48 12.43
C GLN A 212 3.47 -27.04 13.56
N ALA A 213 3.90 -25.78 13.54
CA ALA A 213 4.78 -25.23 14.59
C ALA A 213 4.07 -25.18 15.96
N ALA A 214 2.77 -24.96 15.98
CA ALA A 214 1.94 -24.93 17.17
C ALA A 214 1.48 -26.34 17.62
N ARG A 215 1.81 -27.40 16.87
CA ARG A 215 1.39 -28.80 17.08
C ARG A 215 -0.16 -28.92 17.14
N LEU A 216 -0.83 -28.20 16.25
CA LEU A 216 -2.28 -28.26 16.10
C LEU A 216 -2.64 -29.12 14.88
N ASP A 217 -3.57 -30.04 15.07
CA ASP A 217 -4.22 -30.80 13.99
C ASP A 217 -5.38 -29.98 13.43
N LEU A 218 -5.04 -28.93 12.71
CA LEU A 218 -6.00 -28.03 12.06
C LEU A 218 -5.66 -27.85 10.59
N THR A 219 -6.70 -27.69 9.79
CA THR A 219 -6.58 -27.32 8.38
C THR A 219 -7.24 -25.97 8.13
N GLU A 220 -6.70 -25.21 7.19
CA GLU A 220 -7.27 -23.93 6.78
C GLU A 220 -8.63 -24.15 6.11
N SER A 221 -9.69 -23.56 6.67
CA SER A 221 -11.04 -23.70 6.10
C SER A 221 -11.15 -22.98 4.76
N ALA A 222 -11.55 -23.69 3.70
CA ALA A 222 -11.78 -23.11 2.38
C ALA A 222 -12.86 -22.01 2.38
N ARG A 223 -13.77 -22.02 3.37
CA ARG A 223 -14.86 -21.04 3.51
C ARG A 223 -14.47 -19.82 4.34
N ALA A 224 -13.28 -19.80 4.96
CA ALA A 224 -12.84 -18.65 5.74
C ALA A 224 -12.58 -17.43 4.84
N PRO A 225 -12.85 -16.19 5.32
CA PRO A 225 -12.61 -14.97 4.53
C PRO A 225 -11.17 -14.89 4.03
N ARG A 226 -11.00 -14.59 2.73
CA ARG A 226 -9.70 -14.49 2.07
C ARG A 226 -9.45 -13.06 1.62
N PHE A 227 -8.28 -12.55 1.96
CA PHE A 227 -7.80 -11.23 1.58
C PHE A 227 -6.56 -11.39 0.69
N THR A 228 -6.51 -10.69 -0.43
CA THR A 228 -5.34 -10.66 -1.32
C THR A 228 -4.43 -9.47 -1.02
N ASP A 229 -4.90 -8.53 -0.23
CA ASP A 229 -4.17 -7.36 0.24
C ASP A 229 -3.95 -7.43 1.75
N ALA A 230 -2.69 -7.24 2.19
CA ALA A 230 -2.33 -7.36 3.59
C ALA A 230 -2.82 -6.16 4.44
N ASN A 231 -3.02 -4.97 3.86
CA ASN A 231 -3.61 -3.84 4.57
C ASN A 231 -5.07 -4.14 4.89
N ALA A 232 -5.85 -4.62 3.91
CA ALA A 232 -7.24 -5.01 4.11
C ALA A 232 -7.38 -6.14 5.14
N LEU A 233 -6.45 -7.11 5.16
CA LEU A 233 -6.40 -8.16 6.18
C LEU A 233 -6.19 -7.58 7.58
N ILE A 234 -5.17 -6.73 7.76
CA ILE A 234 -4.84 -6.10 9.04
C ILE A 234 -6.02 -5.23 9.53
N ASP A 235 -6.63 -4.47 8.64
CA ASP A 235 -7.81 -3.66 8.95
C ASP A 235 -9.01 -4.50 9.40
N ALA A 236 -9.21 -5.67 8.80
CA ALA A 236 -10.25 -6.60 9.23
C ALA A 236 -9.97 -7.13 10.64
N VAL A 237 -8.70 -7.43 10.98
CA VAL A 237 -8.30 -7.85 12.34
C VAL A 237 -8.53 -6.73 13.35
N LEU A 238 -8.10 -5.50 13.03
CA LEU A 238 -8.30 -4.31 13.89
C LEU A 238 -9.79 -4.07 14.19
N LYS A 239 -10.66 -4.33 13.22
CA LYS A 239 -12.13 -4.24 13.35
C LYS A 239 -12.75 -5.46 14.06
N GLY A 240 -11.94 -6.35 14.62
CA GLY A 240 -12.42 -7.52 15.37
C GLY A 240 -13.13 -8.57 14.52
N ARG A 241 -12.83 -8.69 13.22
CA ARG A 241 -13.49 -9.64 12.32
C ARG A 241 -12.93 -11.06 12.39
N GLY A 242 -11.79 -11.25 13.04
CA GLY A 242 -11.15 -12.55 13.17
C GLY A 242 -9.69 -12.45 13.63
N VAL A 243 -9.02 -13.58 13.51
CA VAL A 243 -7.59 -13.77 13.79
C VAL A 243 -6.86 -13.96 12.47
N ALA A 244 -5.72 -13.29 12.27
CA ALA A 244 -4.88 -13.49 11.10
C ALA A 244 -3.44 -13.80 11.48
N LEU A 245 -2.74 -14.53 10.62
CA LEU A 245 -1.30 -14.54 10.61
C LEU A 245 -0.79 -13.20 10.08
N ALA A 246 0.04 -12.52 10.85
CA ALA A 246 0.57 -11.22 10.47
C ALA A 246 2.09 -11.21 10.51
N ARG A 247 2.67 -10.54 9.52
CA ARG A 247 4.10 -10.22 9.48
C ARG A 247 4.40 -9.13 10.50
N ARG A 248 5.34 -9.40 11.39
CA ARG A 248 5.71 -8.47 12.47
C ARG A 248 6.03 -7.07 11.94
N SER A 249 6.74 -6.99 10.81
CA SER A 249 7.18 -5.72 10.24
C SER A 249 6.02 -4.77 9.89
N LEU A 250 4.86 -5.32 9.56
CA LEU A 250 3.69 -4.56 9.11
C LEU A 250 2.76 -4.11 10.24
N ILE A 251 2.91 -4.66 11.45
CA ILE A 251 1.97 -4.45 12.57
C ILE A 251 2.66 -3.98 13.86
N GLU A 252 3.92 -3.61 13.79
CA GLU A 252 4.68 -3.22 14.98
C GLU A 252 4.09 -2.01 15.72
N PRO A 253 3.59 -0.96 15.03
CA PRO A 253 2.90 0.15 15.68
C PRO A 253 1.63 -0.27 16.42
N GLU A 254 0.82 -1.13 15.81
CA GLU A 254 -0.44 -1.62 16.41
C GLU A 254 -0.20 -2.52 17.62
N LEU A 255 0.88 -3.32 17.59
CA LEU A 255 1.30 -4.10 18.74
C LEU A 255 1.79 -3.21 19.87
N ALA A 256 2.58 -2.19 19.56
CA ALA A 256 3.10 -1.24 20.56
C ALA A 256 1.97 -0.42 21.18
N ALA A 257 0.95 -0.05 20.40
CA ALA A 257 -0.24 0.68 20.85
C ALA A 257 -1.27 -0.22 21.57
N GLY A 258 -1.07 -1.55 21.57
CA GLY A 258 -2.05 -2.50 22.10
C GLY A 258 -3.34 -2.62 21.24
N ALA A 259 -3.37 -2.06 20.04
CA ALA A 259 -4.49 -2.18 19.11
C ALA A 259 -4.60 -3.59 18.51
N LEU A 260 -3.47 -4.29 18.43
CA LEU A 260 -3.38 -5.72 18.15
C LEU A 260 -2.68 -6.44 19.31
N VAL A 261 -3.12 -7.65 19.59
CA VAL A 261 -2.50 -8.54 20.58
C VAL A 261 -2.11 -9.86 19.94
N ARG A 262 -1.03 -10.45 20.44
CA ARG A 262 -0.62 -11.79 20.03
C ARG A 262 -1.53 -12.82 20.68
N VAL A 263 -2.05 -13.75 19.89
CA VAL A 263 -2.92 -14.84 20.36
C VAL A 263 -2.09 -16.01 20.91
N SER A 264 -0.81 -16.08 20.53
CA SER A 264 0.06 -17.19 20.90
C SER A 264 1.51 -16.73 21.08
N THR A 265 2.27 -17.45 21.89
CA THR A 265 3.73 -17.30 21.99
C THR A 265 4.45 -17.97 20.81
N VAL A 266 3.80 -18.93 20.13
CA VAL A 266 4.34 -19.60 18.95
C VAL A 266 4.48 -18.59 17.80
N ARG A 267 5.65 -18.55 17.22
CA ARG A 267 6.01 -17.73 16.06
C ARG A 267 6.84 -18.54 15.09
N ILE A 268 6.71 -18.27 13.81
CA ILE A 268 7.54 -18.88 12.77
C ILE A 268 8.37 -17.81 12.07
N THR A 269 9.55 -18.17 11.63
CA THR A 269 10.27 -17.40 10.63
C THR A 269 9.70 -17.78 9.27
N ASP A 270 9.28 -16.79 8.50
CA ASP A 270 8.74 -17.05 7.18
C ASP A 270 9.83 -17.60 6.25
N VAL A 271 9.44 -18.48 5.34
CA VAL A 271 10.35 -18.99 4.29
C VAL A 271 10.80 -17.89 3.33
N TYR A 272 10.01 -16.82 3.22
CA TYR A 272 10.32 -15.63 2.46
C TYR A 272 10.93 -14.54 3.35
N ALA A 273 11.71 -13.67 2.70
CA ALA A 273 12.32 -12.52 3.35
C ALA A 273 12.14 -11.26 2.48
N HIS A 274 12.43 -10.10 3.04
CA HIS A 274 12.48 -8.87 2.28
C HIS A 274 13.86 -8.68 1.64
N TYR A 275 13.86 -8.28 0.37
CA TYR A 275 15.05 -8.04 -0.43
C TYR A 275 14.95 -6.69 -1.13
N VAL A 276 16.09 -6.05 -1.30
CA VAL A 276 16.26 -4.95 -2.25
C VAL A 276 16.81 -5.55 -3.54
N VAL A 277 16.18 -5.22 -4.67
CA VAL A 277 16.46 -5.85 -5.95
C VAL A 277 16.64 -4.76 -7.01
N TRP A 278 17.71 -4.83 -7.79
CA TRP A 278 18.00 -3.89 -8.88
C TRP A 278 18.72 -4.59 -10.03
N ARG A 279 18.79 -3.92 -11.17
CA ARG A 279 19.55 -4.45 -12.32
C ARG A 279 21.06 -4.31 -12.08
N PRO A 280 21.87 -5.28 -12.50
CA PRO A 280 23.31 -5.08 -12.54
C PRO A 280 23.67 -3.88 -13.44
N ASP A 281 24.79 -3.23 -13.18
CA ASP A 281 25.29 -2.06 -13.93
C ASP A 281 24.28 -0.92 -14.05
N HIS A 282 23.51 -0.69 -12.98
CA HIS A 282 22.49 0.37 -12.99
C HIS A 282 23.15 1.76 -12.94
N PRO A 283 22.77 2.73 -13.81
CA PRO A 283 23.40 4.06 -13.85
C PRO A 283 23.27 4.87 -12.55
N LYS A 284 22.29 4.53 -11.70
CA LYS A 284 22.08 5.15 -10.38
C LYS A 284 22.59 4.23 -9.24
N GLU A 285 23.52 3.33 -9.46
CA GLU A 285 23.94 2.33 -8.46
C GLU A 285 24.43 2.98 -7.17
N ALA A 286 25.18 4.08 -7.23
CA ALA A 286 25.63 4.80 -6.04
C ALA A 286 24.45 5.26 -5.15
N ALA A 287 23.39 5.80 -5.76
CA ALA A 287 22.19 6.20 -5.03
C ALA A 287 21.42 4.99 -4.47
N ILE A 288 21.35 3.89 -5.23
CA ILE A 288 20.73 2.63 -4.77
C ILE A 288 21.50 2.10 -3.55
N ARG A 289 22.84 2.09 -3.57
CA ARG A 289 23.67 1.67 -2.43
C ARG A 289 23.46 2.54 -1.21
N THR A 290 23.44 3.87 -1.37
CA THR A 290 23.13 4.81 -0.27
C THR A 290 21.77 4.52 0.36
N TRP A 291 20.76 4.27 -0.49
CA TRP A 291 19.41 3.93 -0.02
C TRP A 291 19.36 2.58 0.70
N LEU A 292 20.05 1.57 0.18
CA LEU A 292 20.17 0.25 0.77
C LEU A 292 20.84 0.28 2.16
N ASP A 293 21.96 1.02 2.29
CA ASP A 293 22.66 1.18 3.57
C ASP A 293 21.75 1.86 4.62
N TRP A 294 20.97 2.85 4.18
CA TRP A 294 19.99 3.49 5.03
C TRP A 294 18.87 2.51 5.45
N LEU A 295 18.33 1.72 4.53
CA LEU A 295 17.33 0.68 4.85
C LEU A 295 17.86 -0.31 5.88
N HIS A 296 19.08 -0.78 5.73
CA HIS A 296 19.73 -1.65 6.73
C HIS A 296 19.88 -0.96 8.08
N SER A 297 20.17 0.33 8.11
CA SER A 297 20.22 1.11 9.36
C SER A 297 18.87 1.17 10.06
N GLU A 298 17.77 1.34 9.28
CA GLU A 298 16.41 1.36 9.80
C GLU A 298 15.95 0.00 10.35
N VAL A 299 16.38 -1.09 9.70
CA VAL A 299 16.13 -2.46 10.22
C VAL A 299 16.86 -2.67 11.54
N ARG A 300 18.13 -2.23 11.66
CA ARG A 300 18.90 -2.35 12.91
C ARG A 300 18.33 -1.50 14.04
N ARG A 301 17.82 -0.29 13.77
CA ARG A 301 17.15 0.57 14.77
C ARG A 301 15.93 -0.09 15.40
N ARG A 302 15.27 -0.98 14.67
CA ARG A 302 14.09 -1.72 15.11
C ARG A 302 14.40 -2.81 16.15
N THR A 303 15.64 -3.31 16.20
CA THR A 303 16.05 -4.33 17.16
C THR A 303 16.62 -3.65 18.39
N PRO A 304 15.89 -3.53 19.52
CA PRO A 304 16.51 -3.07 20.76
C PRO A 304 17.69 -4.00 21.08
N ARG A 305 18.85 -3.42 21.36
CA ARG A 305 19.95 -4.19 21.98
C ARG A 305 19.37 -4.79 23.27
N ARG A 306 19.38 -6.13 23.39
CA ARG A 306 19.19 -6.83 24.64
C ARG A 306 20.32 -6.51 25.59
#